data_d96932eade500b6acb9eb127d84b7262
#
_entry.id   d96932eade500b6acb9eb127d84b7262
#
_cell.length_a   1.000
_cell.length_b   1.000
_cell.length_c   1.000
_cell.angle_alpha   90.00
_cell.angle_beta   90.00
_cell.angle_gamma   90.00
#
_symmetry.space_group_name_H-M   'P 1'
#
loop_
_entity.id
_entity.type
_entity.pdbx_description
1 polymer ?
#
loop_
_entity_poly.entity_id
_entity_poly.type
_entity_poly.pdbx_seq_one_letter_code
_entity_poly.pdbx_strand_id
1 'polypeptide(L)'
;MREHSRKELIDKLSRKDFDMDSILKCVDEFSMKDLQSDDRYTESYVRSKYNDHKGPNFISASLRSKGIDANTVDKALSFYNCKDWEKTAIAALEKKTIYRNIEPVKCKMKQKMFLSGRGFSYKTIEYALNEYWKK
;
A
#
# COMPACT_ATOMS: atom_id res chain seq x y z
N MET A 1 11.47 -6.05 13.66
CA MET A 1 11.28 -4.63 14.02
C MET A 1 10.87 -3.85 12.78
N ARG A 2 9.82 -3.06 12.89
CA ARG A 2 9.31 -2.26 11.77
C ARG A 2 10.21 -1.06 11.52
N GLU A 3 10.52 -0.78 10.26
CA GLU A 3 11.21 0.44 9.90
C GLU A 3 10.25 1.63 9.97
N HIS A 4 10.76 2.79 10.40
CA HIS A 4 9.98 4.01 10.51
C HIS A 4 10.37 4.99 9.43
N SER A 5 9.39 5.74 8.89
CA SER A 5 9.66 6.84 8.00
C SER A 5 10.24 8.04 8.80
N ARG A 6 10.84 8.99 8.08
CA ARG A 6 11.36 10.22 8.68
C ARG A 6 10.28 10.95 9.48
N LYS A 7 9.07 11.06 8.91
CA LYS A 7 7.95 11.72 9.58
C LYS A 7 7.55 10.99 10.86
N GLU A 8 7.48 9.66 10.83
CA GLU A 8 7.14 8.88 12.02
C GLU A 8 8.15 9.09 13.14
N LEU A 9 9.45 9.14 12.80
CA LEU A 9 10.50 9.37 13.79
C LEU A 9 10.38 10.78 14.41
N ILE A 10 10.11 11.78 13.57
CA ILE A 10 9.93 13.16 14.04
C ILE A 10 8.73 13.24 14.99
N ASP A 11 7.60 12.65 14.60
CA ASP A 11 6.40 12.65 15.43
C ASP A 11 6.63 11.94 16.77
N LYS A 12 7.30 10.80 16.73
CA LYS A 12 7.62 10.03 17.93
C LYS A 12 8.52 10.80 18.90
N LEU A 13 9.54 11.47 18.38
CA LEU A 13 10.47 12.24 19.19
C LEU A 13 9.82 13.53 19.72
N SER A 14 8.93 14.15 18.93
CA SER A 14 8.19 15.35 19.38
C SER A 14 7.36 15.08 20.63
N ARG A 15 6.82 13.87 20.78
CA ARG A 15 6.03 13.49 21.94
C ARG A 15 6.84 13.39 23.24
N LYS A 16 8.18 13.40 23.13
CA LYS A 16 9.09 13.27 24.26
C LYS A 16 9.71 14.62 24.69
N ASP A 17 9.08 15.73 24.29
CA ASP A 17 9.51 17.09 24.64
C ASP A 17 10.89 17.48 24.13
N PHE A 18 11.30 16.90 22.99
CA PHE A 18 12.54 17.33 22.35
C PHE A 18 12.29 18.58 21.50
N ASP A 19 13.30 19.44 21.45
CA ASP A 19 13.34 20.58 20.55
C ASP A 19 13.31 20.12 19.08
N MET A 20 12.54 20.81 18.23
CA MET A 20 12.39 20.42 16.83
C MET A 20 13.73 20.43 16.07
N ASP A 21 14.59 21.40 16.33
CA ASP A 21 15.91 21.44 15.68
C ASP A 21 16.76 20.22 16.06
N SER A 22 16.73 19.85 17.33
CA SER A 22 17.45 18.66 17.83
C SER A 22 16.87 17.38 17.21
N ILE A 23 15.54 17.31 17.07
CA ILE A 23 14.85 16.16 16.46
C ILE A 23 15.26 16.01 15.01
N LEU A 24 15.23 17.09 14.23
CA LEU A 24 15.60 17.07 12.81
C LEU A 24 17.05 16.67 12.63
N LYS A 25 17.94 17.20 13.46
CA LYS A 25 19.36 16.86 13.42
C LYS A 25 19.58 15.37 13.72
N CYS A 26 18.88 14.83 14.70
CA CYS A 26 18.97 13.42 15.09
C CYS A 26 18.51 12.51 13.95
N VAL A 27 17.36 12.84 13.33
CA VAL A 27 16.82 12.06 12.22
C VAL A 27 17.75 12.11 11.01
N ASP A 28 18.34 13.29 10.72
CA ASP A 28 19.29 13.43 9.63
C ASP A 28 20.55 12.58 9.87
N GLU A 29 21.05 12.53 11.10
CA GLU A 29 22.18 11.67 11.44
C GLU A 29 21.85 10.19 11.23
N PHE A 30 20.68 9.75 11.63
CA PHE A 30 20.23 8.38 11.40
C PHE A 30 20.16 8.05 9.91
N SER A 31 19.66 9.00 9.10
CA SER A 31 19.60 8.82 7.64
C SER A 31 20.98 8.70 7.04
N MET A 32 21.92 9.52 7.47
CA MET A 32 23.33 9.48 7.01
C MET A 32 24.02 8.17 7.36
N LYS A 33 23.65 7.58 8.49
CA LYS A 33 24.21 6.30 8.95
C LYS A 33 23.44 5.09 8.44
N ASP A 34 22.48 5.32 7.54
CA ASP A 34 21.61 4.28 6.97
C ASP A 34 20.79 3.53 8.03
N LEU A 35 20.52 4.17 9.18
CA LEU A 35 19.67 3.61 10.24
C LEU A 35 18.18 3.88 10.01
N GLN A 36 17.87 4.88 9.18
CA GLN A 36 16.53 5.23 8.77
C GLN A 36 16.57 5.57 7.28
N SER A 37 15.66 4.99 6.50
CA SER A 37 15.55 5.24 5.07
C SER A 37 14.10 5.16 4.64
N ASP A 38 13.59 6.23 4.04
CA ASP A 38 12.24 6.24 3.48
C ASP A 38 12.12 5.23 2.32
N ASP A 39 13.20 5.03 1.56
CA ASP A 39 13.21 4.04 0.47
C ASP A 39 13.03 2.63 1.02
N ARG A 40 13.79 2.24 2.04
CA ARG A 40 13.66 0.91 2.65
C ARG A 40 12.30 0.72 3.31
N TYR A 41 11.84 1.73 4.02
CA TYR A 41 10.52 1.69 4.65
C TYR A 41 9.43 1.49 3.60
N THR A 42 9.51 2.24 2.49
CA THR A 42 8.54 2.19 1.42
C THR A 42 8.54 0.82 0.73
N GLU A 43 9.70 0.28 0.42
CA GLU A 43 9.80 -1.05 -0.20
C GLU A 43 9.20 -2.13 0.70
N SER A 44 9.51 -2.09 1.98
CA SER A 44 8.99 -3.04 2.95
C SER A 44 7.47 -2.92 3.08
N TYR A 45 6.96 -1.69 3.13
CA TYR A 45 5.53 -1.42 3.23
C TYR A 45 4.77 -1.91 2.00
N VAL A 46 5.27 -1.61 0.80
CA VAL A 46 4.66 -2.04 -0.45
C VAL A 46 4.58 -3.56 -0.51
N ARG A 47 5.67 -4.25 -0.17
CA ARG A 47 5.72 -5.71 -0.16
C ARG A 47 4.68 -6.29 0.79
N SER A 48 4.60 -5.75 2.00
CA SER A 48 3.65 -6.20 3.01
C SER A 48 2.22 -6.04 2.54
N LYS A 49 1.89 -4.87 1.97
CA LYS A 49 0.52 -4.59 1.51
C LYS A 49 0.17 -5.36 0.24
N TYR A 50 1.13 -5.58 -0.64
CA TYR A 50 0.93 -6.45 -1.80
C TYR A 50 0.55 -7.87 -1.34
N ASN A 51 1.26 -8.40 -0.36
CA ASN A 51 0.97 -9.72 0.19
C ASN A 51 -0.40 -9.78 0.89
N ASP A 52 -0.87 -8.64 1.39
CA ASP A 52 -2.21 -8.51 1.98
C ASP A 52 -3.30 -8.27 0.92
N HIS A 53 -2.94 -8.31 -0.36
CA HIS A 53 -3.85 -8.09 -1.50
C HIS A 53 -4.45 -6.67 -1.52
N LYS A 54 -3.63 -5.67 -1.20
CA LYS A 54 -3.98 -4.25 -1.35
C LYS A 54 -3.50 -3.75 -2.70
N GLY A 55 -4.24 -2.81 -3.30
CA GLY A 55 -3.87 -2.25 -4.59
C GLY A 55 -2.96 -1.03 -4.50
N PRO A 56 -2.42 -0.58 -5.65
CA PRO A 56 -1.46 0.52 -5.68
C PRO A 56 -2.04 1.85 -5.20
N ASN A 57 -3.32 2.11 -5.44
CA ASN A 57 -3.95 3.35 -4.99
C ASN A 57 -4.03 3.44 -3.47
N PHE A 58 -4.36 2.33 -2.81
CA PHE A 58 -4.38 2.24 -1.36
C PHE A 58 -2.98 2.46 -0.79
N ILE A 59 -2.00 1.77 -1.36
CA ILE A 59 -0.61 1.84 -0.90
C ILE A 59 -0.06 3.26 -1.05
N SER A 60 -0.29 3.87 -2.21
CA SER A 60 0.18 5.23 -2.50
C SER A 60 -0.43 6.24 -1.53
N ALA A 61 -1.75 6.20 -1.35
CA ALA A 61 -2.44 7.13 -0.44
C ALA A 61 -1.94 6.96 1.00
N SER A 62 -1.77 5.73 1.43
CA SER A 62 -1.30 5.43 2.78
C SER A 62 0.12 5.93 3.03
N LEU A 63 1.03 5.70 2.08
CA LEU A 63 2.41 6.15 2.20
C LEU A 63 2.53 7.67 2.18
N ARG A 64 1.75 8.33 1.33
CA ARG A 64 1.74 9.79 1.28
C ARG A 64 1.21 10.39 2.57
N SER A 65 0.22 9.76 3.20
CA SER A 65 -0.28 10.21 4.50
C SER A 65 0.77 10.07 5.60
N LYS A 66 1.74 9.19 5.42
CA LYS A 66 2.87 8.99 6.33
C LYS A 66 4.05 9.92 6.03
N GLY A 67 3.90 10.80 5.05
CA GLY A 67 4.93 11.78 4.71
C GLY A 67 5.96 11.29 3.71
N ILE A 68 5.70 10.18 3.02
CA ILE A 68 6.61 9.67 2.01
C ILE A 68 6.42 10.48 0.72
N ASP A 69 7.54 10.87 0.11
CA ASP A 69 7.58 11.62 -1.14
C ASP A 69 6.96 10.81 -2.30
N ALA A 70 6.25 11.50 -3.19
CA ALA A 70 5.60 10.87 -4.34
C ALA A 70 6.60 10.12 -5.23
N ASN A 71 7.80 10.67 -5.44
CA ASN A 71 8.83 10.02 -6.25
C ASN A 71 9.28 8.70 -5.62
N THR A 72 9.44 8.68 -4.30
CA THR A 72 9.82 7.47 -3.57
C THR A 72 8.73 6.40 -3.70
N VAL A 73 7.46 6.79 -3.57
CA VAL A 73 6.32 5.90 -3.74
C VAL A 73 6.28 5.33 -5.15
N ASP A 74 6.38 6.18 -6.16
CA ASP A 74 6.33 5.76 -7.57
C ASP A 74 7.47 4.80 -7.90
N LYS A 75 8.66 5.07 -7.40
CA LYS A 75 9.82 4.19 -7.59
C LYS A 75 9.56 2.80 -7.00
N ALA A 76 9.04 2.74 -5.79
CA ALA A 76 8.76 1.46 -5.14
C ALA A 76 7.65 0.70 -5.87
N LEU A 77 6.60 1.39 -6.33
CA LEU A 77 5.51 0.76 -7.06
C LEU A 77 5.93 0.31 -8.47
N SER A 78 6.97 0.92 -9.03
CA SER A 78 7.45 0.57 -10.38
C SER A 78 8.03 -0.84 -10.46
N PHE A 79 8.37 -1.46 -9.34
CA PHE A 79 8.80 -2.87 -9.31
C PHE A 79 7.66 -3.84 -9.59
N TYR A 80 6.42 -3.37 -9.56
CA TYR A 80 5.23 -4.18 -9.82
C TYR A 80 4.61 -3.74 -11.13
N ASN A 81 4.29 -4.70 -12.00
CA ASN A 81 3.63 -4.41 -13.28
C ASN A 81 2.12 -4.65 -13.18
N CYS A 82 1.40 -4.40 -14.28
CA CYS A 82 -0.05 -4.59 -14.32
C CYS A 82 -0.45 -6.03 -13.98
N LYS A 83 0.33 -7.00 -14.44
CA LYS A 83 0.05 -8.42 -14.18
C LYS A 83 0.15 -8.75 -12.70
N ASP A 84 1.09 -8.14 -11.99
CA ASP A 84 1.23 -8.34 -10.55
C ASP A 84 -0.01 -7.85 -9.80
N TRP A 85 -0.52 -6.67 -10.17
CA TRP A 85 -1.71 -6.12 -9.55
C TRP A 85 -2.97 -6.93 -9.90
N GLU A 86 -3.08 -7.40 -11.14
CA GLU A 86 -4.18 -8.27 -11.56
C GLU A 86 -4.19 -9.57 -10.77
N LYS A 87 -3.01 -10.16 -10.58
CA LYS A 87 -2.84 -11.40 -9.85
C LYS A 87 -3.29 -11.27 -8.39
N THR A 88 -2.85 -10.20 -7.72
CA THR A 88 -3.22 -10.00 -6.32
C THR A 88 -4.71 -9.61 -6.18
N ALA A 89 -5.29 -8.94 -7.17
CA ALA A 89 -6.73 -8.64 -7.17
C ALA A 89 -7.55 -9.92 -7.28
N ILE A 90 -7.17 -10.84 -8.16
CA ILE A 90 -7.85 -12.14 -8.30
C ILE A 90 -7.73 -12.93 -7.00
N ALA A 91 -6.56 -12.94 -6.38
CA ALA A 91 -6.34 -13.62 -5.11
C ALA A 91 -7.24 -13.04 -4.01
N ALA A 92 -7.44 -11.72 -4.00
CA ALA A 92 -8.34 -11.07 -3.05
C ALA A 92 -9.79 -11.52 -3.23
N LEU A 93 -10.23 -11.66 -4.48
CA LEU A 93 -11.57 -12.16 -4.79
C LEU A 93 -11.75 -13.61 -4.34
N GLU A 94 -10.76 -14.45 -4.59
CA GLU A 94 -10.81 -15.87 -4.22
C GLU A 94 -10.92 -16.07 -2.71
N LYS A 95 -10.35 -15.19 -1.92
CA LYS A 95 -10.45 -15.23 -0.46
C LYS A 95 -11.83 -14.86 0.04
N LYS A 96 -12.59 -14.07 -0.72
CA LYS A 96 -13.94 -13.67 -0.35
C LYS A 96 -14.98 -14.62 -0.95
N THR A 97 -15.43 -15.57 -0.15
CA THR A 97 -16.45 -16.53 -0.57
C THR A 97 -17.89 -16.11 -0.22
N ILE A 98 -18.03 -14.90 0.27
CA ILE A 98 -19.25 -14.35 0.89
C ILE A 98 -20.41 -14.16 -0.12
N TYR A 99 -20.12 -14.23 -1.43
CA TYR A 99 -21.07 -13.86 -2.48
C TYR A 99 -21.70 -15.04 -3.22
N ARG A 100 -21.53 -16.26 -2.71
CA ARG A 100 -21.98 -17.48 -3.40
C ARG A 100 -23.49 -17.57 -3.62
N ASN A 101 -24.27 -16.97 -2.72
CA ASN A 101 -25.74 -17.05 -2.75
C ASN A 101 -26.41 -15.78 -3.24
N ILE A 102 -25.67 -14.90 -3.92
CA ILE A 102 -26.16 -13.62 -4.42
C ILE A 102 -26.25 -13.68 -5.95
N GLU A 103 -27.23 -12.99 -6.54
CA GLU A 103 -27.34 -12.89 -7.99
C GLU A 103 -26.03 -12.40 -8.61
N PRO A 104 -25.61 -12.97 -9.77
CA PRO A 104 -24.31 -12.60 -10.38
C PRO A 104 -24.09 -11.11 -10.58
N VAL A 105 -25.13 -10.36 -10.99
CA VAL A 105 -25.02 -8.92 -11.20
C VAL A 105 -24.72 -8.19 -9.90
N LYS A 106 -25.44 -8.50 -8.84
CA LYS A 106 -25.23 -7.91 -7.52
C LYS A 106 -23.87 -8.31 -6.94
N CYS A 107 -23.49 -9.56 -7.16
CA CYS A 107 -22.21 -10.08 -6.72
C CYS A 107 -21.07 -9.31 -7.39
N LYS A 108 -21.12 -9.11 -8.70
CA LYS A 108 -20.11 -8.36 -9.44
C LYS A 108 -19.99 -6.92 -8.94
N MET A 109 -21.13 -6.27 -8.67
CA MET A 109 -21.13 -4.90 -8.14
C MET A 109 -20.42 -4.84 -6.77
N LYS A 110 -20.74 -5.76 -5.88
CA LYS A 110 -20.10 -5.83 -4.56
C LYS A 110 -18.61 -6.11 -4.68
N GLN A 111 -18.21 -6.96 -5.61
CA GLN A 111 -16.82 -7.27 -5.86
C GLN A 111 -16.07 -6.05 -6.40
N LYS A 112 -16.69 -5.27 -7.29
CA LYS A 112 -16.10 -4.02 -7.77
C LYS A 112 -15.86 -3.04 -6.62
N MET A 113 -16.84 -2.87 -5.76
CA MET A 113 -16.72 -1.99 -4.59
C MET A 113 -15.64 -2.49 -3.63
N PHE A 114 -15.58 -3.79 -3.43
CA PHE A 114 -14.56 -4.41 -2.57
C PHE A 114 -13.15 -4.13 -3.08
N LEU A 115 -12.91 -4.37 -4.38
CA LEU A 115 -11.60 -4.16 -4.98
C LEU A 115 -11.25 -2.67 -5.04
N SER A 116 -12.22 -1.81 -5.30
CA SER A 116 -12.00 -0.37 -5.29
C SER A 116 -11.58 0.10 -3.89
N GLY A 117 -12.23 -0.42 -2.85
CA GLY A 117 -11.87 -0.11 -1.46
C GLY A 117 -10.48 -0.61 -1.08
N ARG A 118 -9.98 -1.66 -1.74
CA ARG A 118 -8.63 -2.14 -1.53
C ARG A 118 -7.59 -1.39 -2.37
N GLY A 119 -8.02 -0.45 -3.21
CA GLY A 119 -7.11 0.45 -3.91
C GLY A 119 -6.69 0.00 -5.31
N PHE A 120 -7.43 -0.90 -5.93
CA PHE A 120 -7.14 -1.33 -7.31
C PHE A 120 -7.72 -0.34 -8.32
N SER A 121 -7.03 -0.19 -9.47
CA SER A 121 -7.50 0.65 -10.55
C SER A 121 -8.69 0.00 -11.28
N TYR A 122 -9.46 0.81 -11.99
CA TYR A 122 -10.61 0.32 -12.75
C TYR A 122 -10.22 -0.78 -13.74
N LYS A 123 -9.13 -0.60 -14.47
CA LYS A 123 -8.64 -1.61 -15.44
C LYS A 123 -8.31 -2.93 -14.76
N THR A 124 -7.64 -2.86 -13.61
CA THR A 124 -7.30 -4.06 -12.82
C THR A 124 -8.55 -4.76 -12.33
N ILE A 125 -9.52 -4.00 -11.84
CA ILE A 125 -10.79 -4.55 -11.35
C ILE A 125 -11.54 -5.27 -12.47
N GLU A 126 -11.66 -4.65 -13.64
CA GLU A 126 -12.35 -5.25 -14.79
C GLU A 126 -11.67 -6.56 -15.22
N TYR A 127 -10.34 -6.55 -15.31
CA TYR A 127 -9.59 -7.75 -15.66
C TYR A 127 -9.82 -8.86 -14.64
N ALA A 128 -9.71 -8.53 -13.35
CA ALA A 128 -9.83 -9.51 -12.28
C ALA A 128 -11.23 -10.14 -12.25
N LEU A 129 -12.28 -9.35 -12.45
CA LEU A 129 -13.64 -9.85 -12.50
C LEU A 129 -13.85 -10.76 -13.72
N ASN A 130 -13.36 -10.36 -14.87
CA ASN A 130 -13.47 -11.17 -16.09
C ASN A 130 -12.81 -12.54 -15.91
N GLU A 131 -11.62 -12.56 -15.34
CA GLU A 131 -10.90 -13.81 -15.08
C GLU A 131 -11.60 -14.65 -14.02
N TYR A 132 -12.09 -14.02 -12.96
CA TYR A 132 -12.79 -14.72 -11.87
C TYR A 132 -14.05 -15.40 -12.36
N TRP A 133 -14.83 -14.75 -13.23
CA TRP A 133 -16.11 -15.27 -13.71
C TRP A 133 -16.02 -16.15 -14.95
N LYS A 134 -14.82 -16.31 -15.52
CA LYS A 134 -14.59 -17.25 -16.62
C LYS A 134 -14.69 -18.72 -16.22
N LYS A 135 -14.47 -18.99 -14.95
CA LYS A 135 -14.50 -20.38 -14.44
C LYS A 135 -15.91 -20.89 -14.24
#